data_553837666b58eee62f994e15247788dd
#
_entry.id   553837666b58eee62f994e15247788dd
#
_cell.length_a   1.000
_cell.length_b   1.000
_cell.length_c   1.000
_cell.angle_alpha   90.00
_cell.angle_beta   90.00
_cell.angle_gamma   90.00
#
_symmetry.space_group_name_H-M   'P 1'
#
loop_
_entity.id
_entity.type
_entity.pdbx_description
1 polymer ?
#
loop_
_entity_poly.entity_id
_entity_poly.type
_entity_poly.pdbx_seq_one_letter_code
_entity_poly.pdbx_strand_id
1 'polypeptide(L)'
;LLADSWRMAQEIDKAIPVLEQAAKMSKEGETYILLGNLYLFEDRIEDSIRAIEAGLKKGKVKSESQAQLVLGQAHFEMENFEEAKKQFRAAARDKDKRIKKTANSWIKYAENEEVRVKNLALRRDFIQQSKAKETNS
;
A
#
# COMPACT_ATOMS: atom_id res chain seq x y z
N LEU A 1 -24.47 -8.66 11.41
CA LEU A 1 -23.49 -7.90 10.66
C LEU A 1 -22.17 -7.71 11.43
N LEU A 2 -22.23 -7.25 12.69
CA LEU A 2 -21.05 -7.13 13.55
C LEU A 2 -20.45 -8.50 13.87
N ALA A 3 -21.30 -9.52 14.08
CA ALA A 3 -20.87 -10.88 14.37
C ALA A 3 -20.12 -11.51 13.18
N ASP A 4 -20.55 -11.21 11.96
CA ASP A 4 -19.91 -11.72 10.75
C ASP A 4 -18.55 -11.07 10.54
N SER A 5 -18.44 -9.76 10.78
CA SER A 5 -17.16 -9.03 10.71
C SER A 5 -16.17 -9.57 11.75
N TRP A 6 -16.63 -9.87 12.94
CA TRP A 6 -15.83 -10.45 14.02
C TRP A 6 -15.31 -11.83 13.65
N ARG A 7 -16.18 -12.66 13.09
CA ARG A 7 -15.79 -14.01 12.63
C ARG A 7 -14.75 -13.93 11.54
N MET A 8 -14.95 -13.04 10.58
CA MET A 8 -14.02 -12.82 9.47
C MET A 8 -12.65 -12.41 9.97
N ALA A 9 -12.59 -11.46 10.90
CA ALA A 9 -11.33 -11.00 11.50
C ALA A 9 -10.60 -12.14 12.22
N GLN A 10 -11.33 -12.98 12.96
CA GLN A 10 -10.74 -14.14 13.65
C GLN A 10 -10.21 -15.17 12.67
N GLU A 11 -10.93 -15.42 11.58
CA GLU A 11 -10.50 -16.35 10.54
C GLU A 11 -9.23 -15.87 9.84
N ILE A 12 -9.12 -14.58 9.58
CA ILE A 12 -7.93 -13.98 8.97
C ILE A 12 -6.74 -14.11 9.92
N ASP A 13 -6.92 -13.80 11.21
CA ASP A 13 -5.87 -13.93 12.22
C ASP A 13 -5.32 -15.35 12.33
N LYS A 14 -6.18 -16.35 12.18
CA LYS A 14 -5.78 -17.75 12.17
C LYS A 14 -5.11 -18.16 10.86
N ALA A 15 -5.53 -17.57 9.75
CA ALA A 15 -5.03 -17.88 8.43
C ALA A 15 -3.61 -17.34 8.19
N ILE A 16 -3.28 -16.19 8.78
CA ILE A 16 -2.01 -15.51 8.55
C ILE A 16 -0.80 -16.41 8.88
N PRO A 17 -0.70 -17.05 10.08
CA PRO A 17 0.46 -17.91 10.36
C PRO A 17 0.58 -19.10 9.40
N VAL A 18 -0.54 -19.68 8.99
CA VAL A 18 -0.56 -20.80 8.04
C VAL A 18 -0.06 -20.34 6.67
N LEU A 19 -0.52 -19.17 6.22
CA LEU A 19 -0.10 -18.60 4.94
C LEU A 19 1.36 -18.15 4.95
N GLU A 20 1.86 -17.65 6.08
CA GLU A 20 3.28 -17.31 6.23
C GLU A 20 4.16 -18.53 5.98
N GLN A 21 3.82 -19.66 6.59
CA GLN A 21 4.55 -20.91 6.37
C GLN A 21 4.40 -21.39 4.92
N ALA A 22 3.20 -21.40 4.40
CA ALA A 22 2.93 -21.81 3.02
C ALA A 22 3.69 -20.94 2.02
N ALA A 23 3.76 -19.64 2.25
CA ALA A 23 4.46 -18.70 1.37
C ALA A 23 5.97 -18.98 1.33
N LYS A 24 6.57 -19.28 2.48
CA LYS A 24 7.99 -19.61 2.57
C LYS A 24 8.32 -20.90 1.83
N MET A 25 7.43 -21.87 1.88
CA MET A 25 7.62 -23.20 1.29
C MET A 25 7.27 -23.25 -0.20
N SER A 26 6.39 -22.37 -0.67
CA SER A 26 5.94 -22.35 -2.05
C SER A 26 7.04 -21.84 -2.99
N LYS A 27 7.14 -22.43 -4.16
CA LYS A 27 8.01 -21.95 -5.24
C LYS A 27 7.41 -20.76 -5.98
N GLU A 28 6.12 -20.52 -5.77
CA GLU A 28 5.37 -19.44 -6.44
C GLU A 28 5.18 -18.26 -5.51
N GLY A 29 5.31 -17.05 -6.06
CA GLY A 29 5.14 -15.83 -5.30
C GLY A 29 3.70 -15.49 -4.96
N GLU A 30 2.74 -16.15 -5.59
CA GLU A 30 1.30 -15.84 -5.42
C GLU A 30 0.84 -15.95 -3.97
N THR A 31 1.35 -16.91 -3.21
CA THR A 31 0.99 -17.06 -1.78
C THR A 31 1.40 -15.83 -0.98
N TYR A 32 2.56 -15.24 -1.28
CA TYR A 32 2.99 -13.98 -0.66
C TYR A 32 2.07 -12.82 -1.03
N ILE A 33 1.56 -12.79 -2.27
CA ILE A 33 0.62 -11.74 -2.69
C ILE A 33 -0.69 -11.86 -1.92
N LEU A 34 -1.22 -13.07 -1.76
CA LEU A 34 -2.40 -13.33 -0.94
C LEU A 34 -2.18 -12.89 0.50
N LEU A 35 -1.03 -13.24 1.06
CA LEU A 35 -0.64 -12.84 2.41
C LEU A 35 -0.58 -11.32 2.54
N GLY A 36 0.01 -10.65 1.55
CA GLY A 36 0.08 -9.18 1.51
C GLY A 36 -1.30 -8.52 1.50
N ASN A 37 -2.23 -9.08 0.75
CA ASN A 37 -3.62 -8.60 0.71
C ASN A 37 -4.29 -8.74 2.08
N LEU A 38 -4.05 -9.85 2.78
CA LEU A 38 -4.61 -10.06 4.11
C LEU A 38 -4.01 -9.10 5.14
N TYR A 39 -2.71 -8.86 5.08
CA TYR A 39 -2.06 -7.87 5.94
C TYR A 39 -2.65 -6.48 5.73
N LEU A 40 -2.88 -6.10 4.47
CA LEU A 40 -3.46 -4.80 4.15
C LEU A 40 -4.89 -4.68 4.71
N PHE A 41 -5.67 -5.75 4.61
CA PHE A 41 -7.01 -5.82 5.18
C PHE A 41 -6.99 -5.63 6.71
N GLU A 42 -5.97 -6.16 7.37
CA GLU A 42 -5.75 -6.03 8.82
C GLU A 42 -5.05 -4.73 9.21
N ASP A 43 -4.86 -3.83 8.27
CA ASP A 43 -4.15 -2.55 8.46
C ASP A 43 -2.68 -2.72 8.89
N ARG A 44 -2.10 -3.88 8.56
CA ARG A 44 -0.68 -4.16 8.78
C ARG A 44 0.09 -3.80 7.51
N ILE A 45 0.24 -2.51 7.28
CA ILE A 45 0.72 -1.95 6.00
C ILE A 45 2.17 -2.37 5.71
N GLU A 46 3.06 -2.26 6.69
CA GLU A 46 4.47 -2.61 6.51
C GLU A 46 4.66 -4.10 6.19
N ASP A 47 3.91 -4.96 6.87
CA ASP A 47 3.93 -6.39 6.62
C ASP A 47 3.42 -6.70 5.22
N SER A 48 2.38 -5.98 4.78
CA SER A 48 1.84 -6.09 3.43
C SER A 48 2.90 -5.75 2.38
N ILE A 49 3.62 -4.65 2.56
CA ILE A 49 4.68 -4.22 1.65
C ILE A 49 5.74 -5.31 1.53
N ARG A 50 6.22 -5.81 2.66
CA ARG A 50 7.24 -6.87 2.67
C ARG A 50 6.77 -8.14 1.97
N ALA A 51 5.53 -8.55 2.23
CA ALA A 51 4.97 -9.75 1.63
C ALA A 51 4.82 -9.62 0.11
N ILE A 52 4.29 -8.50 -0.36
CA ILE A 52 4.08 -8.28 -1.80
C ILE A 52 5.43 -8.19 -2.52
N GLU A 53 6.39 -7.49 -1.94
CA GLU A 53 7.74 -7.40 -2.51
C GLU A 53 8.39 -8.78 -2.59
N ALA A 54 8.26 -9.60 -1.56
CA ALA A 54 8.76 -10.97 -1.55
C ALA A 54 8.10 -11.82 -2.63
N GLY A 55 6.79 -11.66 -2.81
CA GLY A 55 6.04 -12.36 -3.84
C GLY A 55 6.46 -11.99 -5.25
N LEU A 56 6.63 -10.70 -5.50
CA LEU A 56 7.09 -10.21 -6.81
C LEU A 56 8.52 -10.67 -7.11
N LYS A 57 9.38 -10.67 -6.11
CA LYS A 57 10.76 -11.13 -6.25
C LYS A 57 10.83 -12.64 -6.54
N LYS A 58 9.98 -13.41 -5.88
CA LYS A 58 9.91 -14.87 -6.08
C LYS A 58 9.39 -15.22 -7.48
N GLY A 59 8.49 -14.39 -8.01
CA GLY A 59 7.91 -14.59 -9.32
C GLY A 59 6.73 -15.55 -9.32
N LYS A 60 6.24 -15.90 -10.49
CA LYS A 60 5.08 -16.78 -10.69
C LYS A 60 3.86 -16.28 -9.94
N VAL A 61 3.53 -15.01 -10.16
CA VAL A 61 2.32 -14.36 -9.67
C VAL A 61 1.29 -14.32 -10.79
N LYS A 62 0.02 -14.44 -10.43
CA LYS A 62 -1.08 -14.42 -11.41
C LYS A 62 -1.15 -13.10 -12.16
N SER A 63 -0.95 -11.99 -11.48
CA SER A 63 -0.93 -10.67 -12.09
C SER A 63 0.07 -9.78 -11.36
N GLU A 64 1.20 -9.51 -12.00
CA GLU A 64 2.19 -8.55 -11.50
C GLU A 64 1.58 -7.17 -11.34
N SER A 65 0.78 -6.74 -12.32
CA SER A 65 0.18 -5.41 -12.32
C SER A 65 -0.78 -5.21 -11.15
N GLN A 66 -1.60 -6.22 -10.83
CA GLN A 66 -2.48 -6.15 -9.66
C GLN A 66 -1.67 -6.07 -8.37
N ALA A 67 -0.60 -6.87 -8.26
CA ALA A 67 0.30 -6.83 -7.11
C ALA A 67 0.96 -5.46 -6.98
N GLN A 68 1.38 -4.87 -8.09
CA GLN A 68 1.98 -3.53 -8.12
C GLN A 68 0.97 -2.46 -7.70
N LEU A 69 -0.29 -2.58 -8.11
CA LEU A 69 -1.35 -1.66 -7.65
C LEU A 69 -1.53 -1.73 -6.14
N VAL A 70 -1.57 -2.92 -5.57
CA VAL A 70 -1.73 -3.11 -4.13
C VAL A 70 -0.49 -2.57 -3.39
N LEU A 71 0.70 -2.84 -3.91
CA LEU A 71 1.95 -2.33 -3.35
C LEU A 71 1.97 -0.80 -3.36
N GLY A 72 1.53 -0.20 -4.48
CA GLY A 72 1.39 1.25 -4.59
C GLY A 72 0.43 1.83 -3.56
N GLN A 73 -0.72 1.17 -3.36
CA GLN A 73 -1.69 1.58 -2.36
C GLN A 73 -1.10 1.50 -0.95
N ALA A 74 -0.35 0.45 -0.65
CA ALA A 74 0.30 0.30 0.66
C ALA A 74 1.31 1.42 0.92
N HIS A 75 2.14 1.74 -0.07
CA HIS A 75 3.06 2.87 0.04
C HIS A 75 2.32 4.21 0.18
N PHE A 76 1.21 4.37 -0.53
CA PHE A 76 0.36 5.55 -0.42
C PHE A 76 -0.15 5.73 1.02
N GLU A 77 -0.59 4.64 1.66
CA GLU A 77 -1.05 4.68 3.06
C GLU A 77 0.06 5.10 4.02
N MET A 78 1.31 4.78 3.69
CA MET A 78 2.48 5.19 4.47
C MET A 78 2.99 6.58 4.08
N GLU A 79 2.29 7.28 3.19
CA GLU A 79 2.68 8.58 2.63
C GLU A 79 4.02 8.53 1.89
N ASN A 80 4.43 7.36 1.43
CA ASN A 80 5.58 7.18 0.55
C ASN A 80 5.16 7.41 -0.90
N PHE A 81 4.90 8.65 -1.26
CA PHE A 81 4.26 9.01 -2.53
C PHE A 81 5.13 8.68 -3.75
N GLU A 82 6.46 8.84 -3.64
CA GLU A 82 7.37 8.52 -4.75
C GLU A 82 7.36 7.02 -5.05
N GLU A 83 7.44 6.17 -4.03
CA GLU A 83 7.35 4.72 -4.21
C GLU A 83 5.97 4.30 -4.70
N ALA A 84 4.92 4.92 -4.16
CA ALA A 84 3.55 4.64 -4.59
C ALA A 84 3.40 4.91 -6.10
N LYS A 85 3.82 6.10 -6.55
CA LYS A 85 3.74 6.48 -7.96
C LYS A 85 4.57 5.56 -8.85
N LYS A 86 5.74 5.13 -8.38
CA LYS A 86 6.60 4.19 -9.11
C LYS A 86 5.87 2.87 -9.36
N GLN A 87 5.21 2.33 -8.36
CA GLN A 87 4.45 1.08 -8.49
C GLN A 87 3.23 1.26 -9.39
N PHE A 88 2.53 2.38 -9.27
CA PHE A 88 1.39 2.67 -10.13
C PHE A 88 1.81 2.83 -11.60
N ARG A 89 2.95 3.47 -11.86
CA ARG A 89 3.49 3.59 -13.23
C ARG A 89 3.85 2.22 -13.80
N ALA A 90 4.42 1.34 -12.98
CA ALA A 90 4.72 -0.03 -13.40
C ALA A 90 3.43 -0.78 -13.77
N ALA A 91 2.39 -0.65 -12.95
CA ALA A 91 1.09 -1.26 -13.23
C ALA A 91 0.43 -0.68 -14.50
N ALA A 92 0.64 0.61 -14.76
CA ALA A 92 0.08 1.28 -15.94
C ALA A 92 0.66 0.79 -17.26
N ARG A 93 1.75 0.01 -17.22
CA ARG A 93 2.34 -0.61 -18.43
C ARG A 93 1.57 -1.85 -18.89
N ASP A 94 0.60 -2.30 -18.10
CA ASP A 94 -0.20 -3.47 -18.47
C ASP A 94 -1.01 -3.21 -19.74
N LYS A 95 -1.21 -4.27 -20.52
CA LYS A 95 -1.99 -4.21 -21.76
C LYS A 95 -3.49 -4.08 -21.50
N ASP A 96 -3.95 -4.50 -20.32
CA ASP A 96 -5.35 -4.39 -19.92
C ASP A 96 -5.68 -2.91 -19.67
N LYS A 97 -6.61 -2.40 -20.45
CA LYS A 97 -7.05 -0.99 -20.38
C LYS A 97 -7.63 -0.63 -19.02
N ARG A 98 -8.28 -1.58 -18.34
CA ARG A 98 -8.89 -1.34 -17.02
C ARG A 98 -7.82 -1.15 -15.95
N ILE A 99 -6.80 -1.99 -15.98
CA ILE A 99 -5.66 -1.87 -15.05
C ILE A 99 -4.92 -0.56 -15.29
N LYS A 100 -4.64 -0.25 -16.57
CA LYS A 100 -3.98 0.99 -16.96
C LYS A 100 -4.74 2.22 -16.48
N LYS A 101 -6.05 2.25 -16.68
CA LYS A 101 -6.92 3.34 -16.25
C LYS A 101 -6.90 3.51 -14.74
N THR A 102 -7.01 2.40 -14.00
CA THR A 102 -6.97 2.39 -12.54
C THR A 102 -5.62 2.92 -12.03
N ALA A 103 -4.53 2.44 -12.61
CA ALA A 103 -3.18 2.87 -12.23
C ALA A 103 -2.99 4.37 -12.49
N ASN A 104 -3.43 4.87 -13.64
CA ASN A 104 -3.32 6.30 -13.97
C ASN A 104 -4.16 7.17 -13.02
N SER A 105 -5.33 6.69 -12.62
CA SER A 105 -6.16 7.38 -11.62
C SER A 105 -5.45 7.47 -10.27
N TRP A 106 -4.80 6.40 -9.86
CA TRP A 106 -4.03 6.37 -8.62
C TRP A 106 -2.82 7.30 -8.66
N ILE A 107 -2.15 7.40 -9.81
CA ILE A 107 -1.02 8.33 -9.98
C ILE A 107 -1.48 9.76 -9.72
N LYS A 108 -2.59 10.17 -10.34
CA LYS A 108 -3.15 11.52 -10.13
C LYS A 108 -3.54 11.75 -8.68
N TYR A 109 -4.16 10.76 -8.07
CA TYR A 109 -4.58 10.84 -6.66
C TYR A 109 -3.35 11.00 -5.76
N ALA A 110 -2.30 10.23 -6.01
CA ALA A 110 -1.05 10.30 -5.23
C ALA A 110 -0.37 11.67 -5.40
N GLU A 111 -0.34 12.21 -6.62
CA GLU A 111 0.22 13.54 -6.88
C GLU A 111 -0.54 14.62 -6.11
N ASN A 112 -1.87 14.56 -6.12
CA ASN A 112 -2.72 15.52 -5.41
C ASN A 112 -2.52 15.43 -3.90
N GLU A 113 -2.45 14.23 -3.35
CA GLU A 113 -2.22 14.02 -1.92
C GLU A 113 -0.83 14.47 -1.49
N GLU A 114 0.19 14.26 -2.33
CA GLU A 114 1.55 14.73 -2.06
C GLU A 114 1.58 16.25 -1.91
N VAL A 115 0.92 16.95 -2.84
CA VAL A 115 0.82 18.42 -2.80
C VAL A 115 0.06 18.88 -1.55
N ARG A 116 -1.04 18.20 -1.22
CA ARG A 116 -1.85 18.54 -0.04
C ARG A 116 -1.04 18.40 1.25
N VAL A 117 -0.28 17.30 1.38
CA VAL A 117 0.55 17.02 2.56
C VAL A 117 1.67 18.04 2.67
N LYS A 118 2.33 18.38 1.56
CA LYS A 118 3.38 19.43 1.53
C LYS A 118 2.83 20.80 1.95
N ASN A 119 1.66 21.16 1.44
CA ASN A 119 1.03 22.44 1.79
C ASN A 119 0.65 22.50 3.27
N LEU A 120 0.15 21.39 3.83
CA LEU A 120 -0.16 21.34 5.26
C LEU A 120 1.10 21.47 6.12
N ALA A 121 2.20 20.86 5.72
CA ALA A 121 3.48 20.95 6.42
C ALA A 121 4.01 22.39 6.39
N LEU A 122 3.96 23.05 5.24
CA LEU A 122 4.38 24.47 5.09
C LEU A 122 3.53 25.39 5.95
N ARG A 123 2.23 25.16 6.00
CA ARG A 123 1.32 25.95 6.83
C ARG A 123 1.63 25.77 8.32
N ARG A 124 1.90 24.55 8.73
CA ARG A 124 2.27 24.23 10.12
C ARG A 124 3.56 24.94 10.52
N ASP A 125 4.57 24.87 9.66
CA ASP A 125 5.86 25.54 9.89
C ASP A 125 5.69 27.06 10.00
N PHE A 126 4.89 27.64 9.12
CA PHE A 126 4.59 29.08 9.14
C PHE A 126 3.92 29.49 10.45
N ILE A 127 2.96 28.72 10.93
CA ILE A 127 2.25 28.97 12.19
C ILE A 127 3.22 28.90 13.36
N GLN A 128 4.10 27.89 13.39
CA GLN A 128 5.09 27.72 14.44
C GLN A 128 6.09 28.87 14.48
N GLN A 129 6.56 29.32 13.33
CA GLN A 129 7.47 30.46 13.21
C GLN A 129 6.81 31.75 13.71
N SER A 130 5.55 31.96 13.36
CA SER A 130 4.78 33.13 13.82
C SER A 130 4.61 33.14 15.33
N LYS A 131 4.33 31.99 15.94
CA LYS A 131 4.21 31.83 17.39
C LYS A 131 5.54 32.06 18.09
N ALA A 132 6.64 31.58 17.54
CA ALA A 132 7.98 31.79 18.08
C ALA A 132 8.36 33.26 18.09
N LYS A 133 8.01 34.03 17.04
CA LYS A 133 8.24 35.47 16.96
C LYS A 133 7.42 36.25 18.02
N GLU A 134 6.17 35.83 18.26
CA GLU A 134 5.31 36.44 19.27
C GLU A 134 5.85 36.26 20.69
N THR A 135 6.42 35.07 20.97
CA THR A 135 6.97 34.79 22.31
C THR A 135 8.31 35.48 22.57
N ASN A 136 9.03 35.91 21.52
CA ASN A 136 10.33 36.56 21.61
C ASN A 136 10.28 38.10 21.56
N SER A 137 9.06 38.67 21.44
CA SER A 137 8.89 40.13 21.43
C SER A 137 8.30 40.67 22.75
#